data_d867330e8d6a6d30858600e7582a1c5a
#
_entry.id   d867330e8d6a6d30858600e7582a1c5a
#
_cell.length_a   1.000
_cell.length_b   1.000
_cell.length_c   1.000
_cell.angle_alpha   90.00
_cell.angle_beta   90.00
_cell.angle_gamma   90.00
#
_symmetry.space_group_name_H-M   'P 1'
#
loop_
_entity.id
_entity.type
_entity.pdbx_description
1 polymer ?
#
loop_
_entity_poly.entity_id
_entity_poly.type
_entity_poly.pdbx_seq_one_letter_code
_entity_poly.pdbx_strand_id
1 'polypeptide(L)'
;MAADTRFEWIAETMHLRPDDRILEIGPGFGDSIAYLAARLDGGRIVGVDRSPTAIARAKKRHAALIKCGKVHLLHAGLEQLDRARVLAEIGPARGFDKVVAVNVNLFWTKRPTAELALIRQVLAPDGTLYLFYGYGQPDGPSGTGPKPAPGHLIDYLATAGFDGAIVCSGDILGVVAKPRRNP
;
A
#
# COMPACT_ATOMS: atom_id res chain seq x y z
N MET A 1 -2.41 -1.92 -23.84
CA MET A 1 -3.43 -2.04 -22.77
C MET A 1 -3.87 -0.63 -22.42
N ALA A 2 -5.18 -0.37 -22.31
CA ALA A 2 -5.64 0.90 -21.78
C ALA A 2 -5.08 1.10 -20.37
N ALA A 3 -4.66 2.32 -20.04
CA ALA A 3 -4.19 2.65 -18.71
C ALA A 3 -5.36 2.46 -17.71
N ASP A 4 -5.11 1.83 -16.58
CA ASP A 4 -6.10 1.76 -15.51
C ASP A 4 -6.02 3.07 -14.71
N THR A 5 -6.91 4.00 -15.02
CA THR A 5 -6.94 5.35 -14.44
C THR A 5 -7.05 5.33 -12.92
N ARG A 6 -7.55 4.24 -12.32
CA ARG A 6 -7.57 4.04 -10.87
C ARG A 6 -6.16 4.01 -10.29
N PHE A 7 -5.25 3.24 -10.88
CA PHE A 7 -3.87 3.17 -10.38
C PHE A 7 -3.06 4.43 -10.70
N GLU A 8 -3.40 5.14 -11.78
CA GLU A 8 -2.85 6.48 -12.03
C GLU A 8 -3.24 7.43 -10.90
N TRP A 9 -4.52 7.53 -10.58
CA TRP A 9 -5.03 8.38 -9.51
C TRP A 9 -4.44 8.01 -8.13
N ILE A 10 -4.32 6.70 -7.82
CA ILE A 10 -3.69 6.22 -6.59
C ILE A 10 -2.24 6.72 -6.50
N ALA A 11 -1.47 6.53 -7.55
CA ALA A 11 -0.07 6.93 -7.57
C ALA A 11 0.11 8.46 -7.50
N GLU A 12 -0.80 9.25 -8.08
CA GLU A 12 -0.85 10.70 -7.94
C GLU A 12 -1.19 11.12 -6.50
N THR A 13 -2.21 10.52 -5.91
CA THR A 13 -2.62 10.77 -4.51
C THR A 13 -1.50 10.47 -3.53
N MET A 14 -0.66 9.49 -3.83
CA MET A 14 0.49 9.15 -2.99
C MET A 14 1.63 10.18 -3.05
N HIS A 15 1.64 11.11 -4.00
CA HIS A 15 2.70 12.10 -4.20
C HIS A 15 4.09 11.45 -4.14
N LEU A 16 4.30 10.45 -5.01
CA LEU A 16 5.53 9.67 -5.02
C LEU A 16 6.74 10.52 -5.41
N ARG A 17 7.83 10.33 -4.68
CA ARG A 17 9.15 10.87 -5.02
C ARG A 17 9.99 9.81 -5.70
N PRO A 18 10.96 10.18 -6.54
CA PRO A 18 11.80 9.22 -7.28
C PRO A 18 12.55 8.23 -6.38
N ASP A 19 12.89 8.61 -5.17
CA ASP A 19 13.66 7.83 -4.20
C ASP A 19 12.81 7.12 -3.12
N ASP A 20 11.47 7.22 -3.19
CA ASP A 20 10.58 6.62 -2.20
C ASP A 20 10.77 5.09 -2.12
N ARG A 21 10.76 4.59 -0.90
CA ARG A 21 10.67 3.16 -0.56
C ARG A 21 9.23 2.85 -0.21
N ILE A 22 8.64 1.97 -0.99
CA ILE A 22 7.22 1.64 -0.91
C ILE A 22 7.05 0.22 -0.40
N LEU A 23 6.23 0.03 0.63
CA LEU A 23 5.68 -1.28 1.00
C LEU A 23 4.26 -1.39 0.45
N GLU A 24 4.02 -2.33 -0.45
CA GLU A 24 2.69 -2.66 -0.92
C GLU A 24 2.19 -3.94 -0.26
N ILE A 25 1.07 -3.82 0.45
CA ILE A 25 0.40 -4.94 1.12
C ILE A 25 -0.69 -5.46 0.20
N GLY A 26 -0.62 -6.75 -0.14
CA GLY A 26 -1.56 -7.42 -1.01
C GLY A 26 -1.51 -6.94 -2.48
N PRO A 27 -0.34 -6.90 -3.14
CA PRO A 27 -0.23 -6.48 -4.54
C PRO A 27 -1.01 -7.38 -5.50
N GLY A 28 -1.47 -8.54 -5.05
CA GLY A 28 -2.18 -9.48 -5.90
C GLY A 28 -1.33 -9.89 -7.11
N PHE A 29 -1.87 -9.71 -8.30
CA PHE A 29 -1.14 -9.98 -9.56
C PHE A 29 -0.19 -8.85 -9.98
N GLY A 30 -0.05 -7.83 -9.14
CA GLY A 30 0.89 -6.72 -9.34
C GLY A 30 0.38 -5.66 -10.31
N ASP A 31 -0.92 -5.45 -10.41
CA ASP A 31 -1.48 -4.44 -11.33
C ASP A 31 -1.00 -3.02 -10.99
N SER A 32 -0.95 -2.66 -9.71
CA SER A 32 -0.46 -1.39 -9.17
C SER A 32 1.04 -1.19 -9.35
N ILE A 33 1.84 -2.27 -9.25
CA ILE A 33 3.31 -2.21 -9.24
C ILE A 33 3.88 -1.44 -10.43
N ALA A 34 3.32 -1.63 -11.64
CA ALA A 34 3.80 -0.93 -12.83
C ALA A 34 3.64 0.58 -12.71
N TYR A 35 2.51 1.04 -12.18
CA TYR A 35 2.20 2.47 -12.00
C TYR A 35 3.06 3.12 -10.93
N LEU A 36 3.30 2.42 -9.83
CA LEU A 36 4.18 2.88 -8.75
C LEU A 36 5.64 2.92 -9.25
N ALA A 37 6.12 1.84 -9.90
CA ALA A 37 7.49 1.72 -10.38
C ALA A 37 7.83 2.75 -11.47
N ALA A 38 6.87 3.16 -12.28
CA ALA A 38 7.06 4.19 -13.32
C ALA A 38 7.41 5.56 -12.74
N ARG A 39 7.06 5.83 -11.49
CA ARG A 39 7.33 7.09 -10.79
C ARG A 39 8.62 7.08 -9.95
N LEU A 40 9.27 5.91 -9.84
CA LEU A 40 10.50 5.75 -9.08
C LEU A 40 11.71 5.77 -10.02
N ASP A 41 12.79 6.43 -9.58
CA ASP A 41 14.11 6.38 -10.25
C ASP A 41 15.13 5.74 -9.31
N GLY A 42 15.43 6.09 -8.19
CA GLY A 42 16.27 5.40 -7.19
C GLY A 42 15.49 4.59 -6.15
N GLY A 43 14.17 4.74 -6.14
CA GLY A 43 13.29 4.11 -5.16
C GLY A 43 13.07 2.62 -5.36
N ARG A 44 12.38 2.00 -4.39
CA ARG A 44 12.15 0.54 -4.37
C ARG A 44 10.76 0.20 -3.88
N ILE A 45 10.19 -0.87 -4.42
CA ILE A 45 8.91 -1.45 -4.00
C ILE A 45 9.16 -2.81 -3.37
N VAL A 46 8.63 -3.02 -2.17
CA VAL A 46 8.50 -4.34 -1.55
C VAL A 46 7.02 -4.70 -1.52
N GLY A 47 6.64 -5.75 -2.22
CA GLY A 47 5.26 -6.27 -2.22
C GLY A 47 5.16 -7.52 -1.35
N VAL A 48 4.15 -7.57 -0.47
CA VAL A 48 3.88 -8.70 0.41
C VAL A 48 2.48 -9.24 0.15
N ASP A 49 2.37 -10.52 -0.22
CA ASP A 49 1.07 -11.17 -0.41
C ASP A 49 1.07 -12.59 0.16
N ARG A 50 -0.03 -12.96 0.81
CA ARG A 50 -0.24 -14.30 1.38
C ARG A 50 -0.52 -15.39 0.34
N SER A 51 -0.85 -15.00 -0.90
CA SER A 51 -1.18 -15.92 -1.98
C SER A 51 0.07 -16.30 -2.79
N PRO A 52 0.51 -17.57 -2.75
CA PRO A 52 1.66 -18.01 -3.53
C PRO A 52 1.39 -17.88 -5.04
N THR A 53 0.15 -18.09 -5.47
CA THR A 53 -0.26 -17.94 -6.87
C THR A 53 -0.18 -16.47 -7.32
N ALA A 54 -0.61 -15.53 -6.49
CA ALA A 54 -0.51 -14.11 -6.77
C ALA A 54 0.96 -13.69 -6.91
N ILE A 55 1.79 -14.06 -5.93
CA ILE A 55 3.24 -13.78 -5.97
C ILE A 55 3.91 -14.39 -7.20
N ALA A 56 3.61 -15.63 -7.57
CA ALA A 56 4.19 -16.26 -8.76
C ALA A 56 3.82 -15.50 -10.05
N ARG A 57 2.57 -15.07 -10.19
CA ARG A 57 2.10 -14.28 -11.34
C ARG A 57 2.73 -12.89 -11.36
N ALA A 58 2.78 -12.19 -10.22
CA ALA A 58 3.41 -10.88 -10.11
C ALA A 58 4.91 -10.97 -10.43
N LYS A 59 5.62 -12.00 -9.94
CA LYS A 59 7.04 -12.24 -10.29
C LYS A 59 7.25 -12.42 -11.79
N LYS A 60 6.41 -13.22 -12.44
CA LYS A 60 6.50 -13.40 -13.91
C LYS A 60 6.24 -12.10 -14.65
N ARG A 61 5.23 -11.34 -14.24
CA ARG A 61 4.83 -10.08 -14.87
C ARG A 61 5.89 -8.99 -14.75
N HIS A 62 6.54 -8.90 -13.60
CA HIS A 62 7.51 -7.84 -13.28
C HIS A 62 8.97 -8.32 -13.23
N ALA A 63 9.29 -9.39 -13.98
CA ALA A 63 10.61 -10.01 -13.97
C ALA A 63 11.76 -9.01 -14.23
N ALA A 64 11.57 -8.04 -15.15
CA ALA A 64 12.56 -7.01 -15.43
C ALA A 64 12.79 -6.05 -14.25
N LEU A 65 11.71 -5.62 -13.55
CA LEU A 65 11.79 -4.76 -12.38
C LEU A 65 12.42 -5.47 -11.17
N ILE A 66 12.20 -6.79 -11.07
CA ILE A 66 12.83 -7.61 -10.03
C ILE A 66 14.31 -7.79 -10.34
N LYS A 67 14.65 -8.08 -11.60
CA LYS A 67 16.06 -8.28 -12.04
C LYS A 67 16.91 -7.02 -11.79
N CYS A 68 16.37 -5.83 -12.00
CA CYS A 68 17.09 -4.59 -11.72
C CYS A 68 17.02 -4.14 -10.25
N GLY A 69 16.39 -4.92 -9.35
CA GLY A 69 16.31 -4.63 -7.92
C GLY A 69 15.31 -3.55 -7.52
N LYS A 70 14.49 -3.05 -8.46
CA LYS A 70 13.46 -2.05 -8.17
C LYS A 70 12.26 -2.64 -7.42
N VAL A 71 11.95 -3.92 -7.64
CA VAL A 71 10.81 -4.61 -7.03
C VAL A 71 11.27 -5.89 -6.33
N HIS A 72 10.84 -6.06 -5.08
CA HIS A 72 10.99 -7.29 -4.30
C HIS A 72 9.61 -7.82 -3.92
N LEU A 73 9.38 -9.13 -4.04
CA LEU A 73 8.09 -9.75 -3.75
C LEU A 73 8.26 -10.90 -2.75
N LEU A 74 7.59 -10.75 -1.61
CA LEU A 74 7.59 -11.68 -0.50
C LEU A 74 6.26 -12.46 -0.45
N HIS A 75 6.35 -13.78 -0.40
CA HIS A 75 5.20 -14.63 -0.07
C HIS A 75 5.10 -14.74 1.45
N ALA A 76 4.20 -13.97 2.05
CA ALA A 76 3.89 -14.01 3.47
C ALA A 76 2.55 -13.32 3.75
N GLY A 77 1.85 -13.76 4.80
CA GLY A 77 0.80 -12.95 5.41
C GLY A 77 1.42 -11.81 6.23
N LEU A 78 0.72 -10.69 6.36
CA LEU A 78 1.21 -9.56 7.13
C LEU A 78 1.42 -9.93 8.62
N GLU A 79 0.58 -10.83 9.14
CA GLU A 79 0.67 -11.38 10.48
C GLU A 79 1.90 -12.29 10.72
N GLN A 80 2.57 -12.71 9.65
CA GLN A 80 3.78 -13.57 9.70
C GLN A 80 5.07 -12.76 9.62
N LEU A 81 4.95 -11.46 9.48
CA LEU A 81 6.07 -10.55 9.32
C LEU A 81 6.40 -9.85 10.63
N ASP A 82 7.67 -9.66 10.85
CA ASP A 82 8.19 -8.73 11.82
C ASP A 82 8.93 -7.56 11.16
N ARG A 83 9.24 -6.54 11.95
CA ARG A 83 9.91 -5.34 11.48
C ARG A 83 11.25 -5.65 10.81
N ALA A 84 12.06 -6.53 11.40
CA ALA A 84 13.42 -6.81 10.90
C ALA A 84 13.37 -7.47 9.52
N ARG A 85 12.48 -8.44 9.35
CA ARG A 85 12.29 -9.16 8.08
C ARG A 85 11.86 -8.21 6.95
N VAL A 86 10.91 -7.32 7.23
CA VAL A 86 10.40 -6.39 6.20
C VAL A 86 11.45 -5.33 5.85
N LEU A 87 12.15 -4.77 6.85
CA LEU A 87 13.17 -3.75 6.61
C LEU A 87 14.42 -4.31 5.94
N ALA A 88 14.74 -5.60 6.10
CA ALA A 88 15.87 -6.22 5.41
C ALA A 88 15.77 -6.09 3.89
N GLU A 89 14.56 -6.02 3.32
CA GLU A 89 14.32 -5.90 1.88
C GLU A 89 14.70 -4.51 1.30
N ILE A 90 14.81 -3.50 2.14
CA ILE A 90 15.18 -2.14 1.71
C ILE A 90 16.59 -1.73 2.15
N GLY A 91 17.30 -2.63 2.83
CA GLY A 91 18.66 -2.38 3.34
C GLY A 91 18.69 -1.39 4.52
N PRO A 92 19.84 -0.77 4.82
CA PRO A 92 20.02 0.12 5.96
C PRO A 92 19.25 1.43 5.75
N ALA A 93 17.98 1.41 6.04
CA ALA A 93 17.06 2.53 5.85
C ALA A 93 16.29 2.85 7.12
N ARG A 94 15.81 4.09 7.22
CA ARG A 94 14.98 4.56 8.34
C ARG A 94 13.55 4.01 8.33
N GLY A 95 13.16 3.23 7.31
CA GLY A 95 11.85 2.67 7.09
C GLY A 95 11.31 2.96 5.70
N PHE A 96 10.03 2.63 5.47
CA PHE A 96 9.33 2.91 4.23
C PHE A 96 8.78 4.34 4.23
N ASP A 97 8.96 5.03 3.12
CA ASP A 97 8.39 6.37 2.93
C ASP A 97 6.88 6.30 2.68
N LYS A 98 6.43 5.23 2.04
CA LYS A 98 5.03 4.97 1.74
C LYS A 98 4.68 3.51 2.04
N VAL A 99 3.53 3.30 2.68
CA VAL A 99 2.89 1.99 2.78
C VAL A 99 1.55 2.09 2.08
N VAL A 100 1.23 1.16 1.19
CA VAL A 100 -0.02 1.18 0.44
C VAL A 100 -0.70 -0.18 0.46
N ALA A 101 -2.03 -0.19 0.52
CA ALA A 101 -2.87 -1.37 0.31
C ALA A 101 -4.08 -0.99 -0.54
N VAL A 102 -4.33 -1.74 -1.61
CA VAL A 102 -5.47 -1.53 -2.50
C VAL A 102 -6.37 -2.75 -2.46
N ASN A 103 -7.63 -2.57 -2.08
CA ASN A 103 -8.64 -3.64 -1.96
C ASN A 103 -8.24 -4.79 -1.01
N VAL A 104 -7.48 -4.50 0.03
CA VAL A 104 -7.13 -5.47 1.08
C VAL A 104 -8.20 -5.46 2.16
N ASN A 105 -9.09 -6.44 2.12
CA ASN A 105 -10.26 -6.53 3.00
C ASN A 105 -9.93 -6.47 4.51
N LEU A 106 -8.73 -6.91 4.90
CA LEU A 106 -8.26 -6.85 6.29
C LEU A 106 -8.54 -5.49 6.94
N PHE A 107 -8.22 -4.40 6.25
CA PHE A 107 -8.36 -3.04 6.80
C PHE A 107 -9.81 -2.54 6.85
N TRP A 108 -10.70 -3.12 6.06
CA TRP A 108 -12.07 -2.65 5.88
C TRP A 108 -13.11 -3.47 6.64
N THR A 109 -12.79 -4.74 6.93
CA THR A 109 -13.78 -5.69 7.49
C THR A 109 -13.34 -6.31 8.83
N LYS A 110 -12.12 -6.04 9.29
CA LYS A 110 -11.56 -6.61 10.53
C LYS A 110 -10.99 -5.52 11.44
N ARG A 111 -10.49 -5.93 12.60
CA ARG A 111 -9.70 -5.08 13.51
C ARG A 111 -8.21 -5.32 13.26
N PRO A 112 -7.54 -4.53 12.41
CA PRO A 112 -6.16 -4.76 12.00
C PRO A 112 -5.14 -4.18 13.02
N THR A 113 -5.33 -4.44 14.32
CA THR A 113 -4.55 -3.80 15.37
C THR A 113 -3.07 -4.18 15.32
N ALA A 114 -2.77 -5.47 15.16
CA ALA A 114 -1.38 -5.94 15.08
C ALA A 114 -0.70 -5.48 13.79
N GLU A 115 -1.45 -5.51 12.69
CA GLU A 115 -0.97 -5.09 11.38
C GLU A 115 -0.69 -3.59 11.32
N LEU A 116 -1.55 -2.77 11.91
CA LEU A 116 -1.31 -1.33 12.02
C LEU A 116 -0.11 -1.02 12.94
N ALA A 117 0.08 -1.78 14.01
CA ALA A 117 1.25 -1.65 14.87
C ALA A 117 2.54 -1.99 14.11
N LEU A 118 2.55 -3.07 13.31
CA LEU A 118 3.68 -3.40 12.44
C LEU A 118 3.94 -2.30 11.40
N ILE A 119 2.89 -1.82 10.71
CA ILE A 119 3.01 -0.75 9.73
C ILE A 119 3.65 0.49 10.36
N ARG A 120 3.22 0.87 11.57
CA ARG A 120 3.81 2.00 12.28
C ARG A 120 5.30 1.82 12.56
N GLN A 121 5.74 0.58 12.88
CA GLN A 121 7.15 0.26 13.16
C GLN A 121 8.03 0.26 11.91
N VAL A 122 7.47 -0.04 10.73
CA VAL A 122 8.22 -0.10 9.48
C VAL A 122 8.18 1.18 8.66
N LEU A 123 7.25 2.11 8.96
CA LEU A 123 7.23 3.44 8.36
C LEU A 123 8.44 4.27 8.81
N ALA A 124 8.98 5.05 7.90
CA ALA A 124 9.92 6.13 8.22
C ALA A 124 9.23 7.21 9.08
N PRO A 125 9.97 8.04 9.82
CA PRO A 125 9.38 9.07 10.71
C PRO A 125 8.36 9.98 10.03
N ASP A 126 8.58 10.33 8.76
CA ASP A 126 7.68 11.15 7.95
C ASP A 126 6.90 10.33 6.91
N GLY A 127 6.92 8.99 7.06
CA GLY A 127 6.23 8.06 6.16
C GLY A 127 4.71 8.16 6.25
N THR A 128 4.02 7.70 5.21
CA THR A 128 2.57 7.80 5.11
C THR A 128 1.96 6.46 4.71
N LEU A 129 0.86 6.09 5.37
CA LEU A 129 0.04 4.92 5.06
C LEU A 129 -1.11 5.35 4.16
N TYR A 130 -1.34 4.58 3.10
CA TYR A 130 -2.43 4.75 2.13
C TYR A 130 -3.25 3.48 2.05
N LEU A 131 -4.54 3.56 2.30
CA LEU A 131 -5.47 2.44 2.22
C LEU A 131 -6.58 2.80 1.23
N PHE A 132 -6.66 2.07 0.11
CA PHE A 132 -7.64 2.32 -0.94
C PHE A 132 -8.61 1.15 -1.09
N TYR A 133 -9.86 1.49 -1.41
CA TYR A 133 -10.92 0.54 -1.75
C TYR A 133 -11.73 1.05 -2.93
N GLY A 134 -11.97 0.20 -3.90
CA GLY A 134 -12.80 0.50 -5.08
C GLY A 134 -12.26 -0.18 -6.33
N TYR A 135 -13.18 -0.39 -7.26
CA TYR A 135 -12.89 -1.05 -8.55
C TYR A 135 -13.28 -0.15 -9.75
N GLY A 136 -13.89 0.99 -9.45
CA GLY A 136 -14.36 1.94 -10.45
C GLY A 136 -13.28 2.91 -10.96
N GLN A 137 -13.73 3.86 -11.74
CA GLN A 137 -12.89 4.93 -12.30
C GLN A 137 -12.88 6.15 -11.35
N PRO A 138 -11.78 6.91 -11.25
CA PRO A 138 -11.70 8.09 -10.39
C PRO A 138 -12.81 9.12 -10.67
N ASP A 139 -13.08 9.42 -11.93
CA ASP A 139 -14.09 10.41 -12.34
C ASP A 139 -15.42 9.77 -12.76
N GLY A 140 -15.55 8.47 -12.53
CA GLY A 140 -16.77 7.74 -12.86
C GLY A 140 -17.93 8.04 -11.89
N PRO A 141 -19.17 7.73 -12.26
CA PRO A 141 -20.28 7.82 -11.33
C PRO A 141 -20.00 6.95 -10.13
N SER A 142 -20.35 7.43 -8.94
CA SER A 142 -20.25 6.61 -7.72
C SER A 142 -21.00 5.32 -7.93
N GLY A 143 -20.29 4.20 -7.95
CA GLY A 143 -20.89 2.89 -8.16
C GLY A 143 -21.90 2.58 -7.06
N THR A 144 -22.90 1.79 -7.41
CA THR A 144 -23.94 1.31 -6.47
C THR A 144 -23.46 0.15 -5.59
N GLY A 145 -22.19 -0.25 -5.72
CA GLY A 145 -21.60 -1.33 -4.95
C GLY A 145 -21.42 -0.95 -3.47
N PRO A 146 -21.55 -1.93 -2.55
CA PRO A 146 -21.34 -1.68 -1.13
C PRO A 146 -19.91 -1.23 -0.88
N LYS A 147 -19.74 0.03 -0.47
CA LYS A 147 -18.46 0.55 0.03
C LYS A 147 -18.37 0.33 1.54
N PRO A 148 -17.21 -0.10 2.07
CA PRO A 148 -17.03 -0.15 3.50
C PRO A 148 -17.14 1.26 4.09
N ALA A 149 -17.81 1.37 5.24
CA ALA A 149 -17.83 2.64 5.97
C ALA A 149 -16.43 2.89 6.56
N PRO A 150 -15.78 4.01 6.28
CA PRO A 150 -14.41 4.27 6.74
C PRO A 150 -14.32 4.57 8.23
N GLY A 151 -15.44 4.83 8.92
CA GLY A 151 -15.46 5.26 10.32
C GLY A 151 -14.68 4.36 11.27
N HIS A 152 -14.96 3.06 11.27
CA HIS A 152 -14.21 2.12 12.13
C HIS A 152 -12.72 2.06 11.80
N LEU A 153 -12.36 2.19 10.52
CA LEU A 153 -10.94 2.21 10.13
C LEU A 153 -10.23 3.45 10.69
N ILE A 154 -10.88 4.62 10.68
CA ILE A 154 -10.35 5.85 11.28
C ILE A 154 -10.12 5.66 12.79
N ASP A 155 -11.07 5.02 13.50
CA ASP A 155 -10.94 4.74 14.93
C ASP A 155 -9.77 3.77 15.23
N TYR A 156 -9.60 2.73 14.41
CA TYR A 156 -8.47 1.80 14.55
C TYR A 156 -7.14 2.47 14.27
N LEU A 157 -7.07 3.34 13.25
CA LEU A 157 -5.88 4.13 12.95
C LEU A 157 -5.55 5.06 14.13
N ALA A 158 -6.54 5.77 14.66
CA ALA A 158 -6.35 6.65 15.81
C ALA A 158 -5.82 5.89 17.03
N THR A 159 -6.37 4.69 17.32
CA THR A 159 -5.93 3.81 18.40
C THR A 159 -4.50 3.30 18.17
N ALA A 160 -4.12 3.04 16.93
CA ALA A 160 -2.78 2.62 16.55
C ALA A 160 -1.77 3.78 16.49
N GLY A 161 -2.18 5.01 16.83
CA GLY A 161 -1.32 6.18 16.85
C GLY A 161 -1.10 6.82 15.48
N PHE A 162 -2.13 6.80 14.62
CA PHE A 162 -2.15 7.52 13.35
C PHE A 162 -3.18 8.64 13.37
N ASP A 163 -2.92 9.69 12.60
CA ASP A 163 -3.92 10.67 12.18
C ASP A 163 -4.31 10.35 10.74
N GLY A 164 -5.59 10.02 10.53
CA GLY A 164 -6.13 9.62 9.24
C GLY A 164 -7.10 10.63 8.68
N ALA A 165 -7.05 10.84 7.35
CA ALA A 165 -8.00 11.63 6.59
C ALA A 165 -8.58 10.81 5.43
N ILE A 166 -9.88 11.02 5.15
CA ILE A 166 -10.57 10.36 4.04
C ILE A 166 -10.30 11.14 2.76
N VAL A 167 -9.98 10.42 1.68
CA VAL A 167 -9.87 10.93 0.32
C VAL A 167 -10.75 10.09 -0.59
N CYS A 168 -11.46 10.72 -1.51
CA CYS A 168 -12.35 10.02 -2.45
C CYS A 168 -12.21 10.60 -3.85
N SER A 169 -12.36 9.74 -4.85
CA SER A 169 -12.55 10.17 -6.24
C SER A 169 -13.44 9.17 -6.95
N GLY A 170 -14.60 9.62 -7.42
CA GLY A 170 -15.61 8.76 -8.01
C GLY A 170 -15.94 7.56 -7.12
N ASP A 171 -15.64 6.37 -7.61
CA ASP A 171 -15.89 5.10 -6.89
C ASP A 171 -14.76 4.63 -5.99
N ILE A 172 -13.67 5.39 -5.90
CA ILE A 172 -12.52 5.04 -5.07
C ILE A 172 -12.62 5.76 -3.72
N LEU A 173 -12.61 4.97 -2.66
CA LEU A 173 -12.49 5.43 -1.29
C LEU A 173 -11.02 5.24 -0.86
N GLY A 174 -10.43 6.25 -0.25
CA GLY A 174 -9.10 6.17 0.32
C GLY A 174 -9.06 6.72 1.74
N VAL A 175 -8.10 6.22 2.51
CA VAL A 175 -7.68 6.80 3.79
C VAL A 175 -6.18 7.02 3.72
N VAL A 176 -5.77 8.25 3.97
CA VAL A 176 -4.37 8.66 4.09
C VAL A 176 -4.06 8.89 5.55
N ALA A 177 -3.05 8.23 6.10
CA ALA A 177 -2.76 8.28 7.53
C ALA A 177 -1.26 8.49 7.79
N LYS A 178 -0.96 9.36 8.76
CA LYS A 178 0.41 9.63 9.21
C LYS A 178 0.59 9.20 10.67
N PRO A 179 1.74 8.62 11.03
CA PRO A 179 2.04 8.36 12.43
C PRO A 179 1.98 9.67 13.24
N ARG A 180 1.31 9.64 14.39
CA ARG A 180 1.39 10.73 15.35
C ARG A 180 2.82 10.87 15.85
N ARG A 181 3.34 12.08 15.82
CA ARG A 181 4.61 12.38 16.49
C ARG A 181 4.35 12.27 17.99
N ASN A 182 5.16 11.49 18.69
CA ASN A 182 5.16 11.57 20.15
C ASN A 182 5.61 12.98 20.54
N PRO A 183 4.94 13.61 21.51
CA PRO A 183 5.35 14.92 22.01
C PRO A 183 6.77 14.88 22.61
#